data_2ab9e67c4bb59206ea975f27d116e9e3
#
_entry.id   2ab9e67c4bb59206ea975f27d116e9e3
#
_cell.length_a   1.000
_cell.length_b   1.000
_cell.length_c   1.000
_cell.angle_alpha   90.00
_cell.angle_beta   90.00
_cell.angle_gamma   90.00
#
_symmetry.space_group_name_H-M   'P 1'
#
loop_
_entity.id
_entity.type
_entity.pdbx_description
1 polymer ?
#
loop_
_entity_poly.entity_id
_entity_poly.type
_entity_poly.pdbx_seq_one_letter_code
_entity_poly.pdbx_strand_id
1 'polypeptide(L)'
;MTPAAQRDDVGAGSVLALLVVMVLTFVGVIGVGVGGLLIAHRQAQAAADLAALAGASALQWGDSGCVAAARIAARNRAGLTGCVISDQTIAVTVEVSLAGEGVFNWHLPARARAGPVEAGPG
;
A
#
# COMPACT_ATOMS: atom_id res chain seq x y z
N MET A 1 25.17 34.33 43.34
CA MET A 1 24.07 33.75 42.55
C MET A 1 22.77 34.36 43.03
N THR A 2 22.11 35.10 42.17
CA THR A 2 20.81 35.69 42.49
C THR A 2 19.70 34.70 42.14
N PRO A 3 18.66 34.54 43.01
CA PRO A 3 17.54 33.57 42.73
C PRO A 3 16.76 33.84 41.45
N ALA A 4 16.84 35.04 40.92
CA ALA A 4 16.18 35.42 39.66
C ALA A 4 16.81 34.75 38.42
N ALA A 5 18.11 34.54 38.38
CA ALA A 5 18.79 33.85 37.26
C ALA A 5 18.42 32.36 37.16
N GLN A 6 18.16 31.67 38.27
CA GLN A 6 17.70 30.29 38.30
C GLN A 6 16.25 30.11 37.80
N ARG A 7 15.40 31.11 37.99
CA ARG A 7 14.01 31.05 37.51
C ARG A 7 13.91 31.18 36.01
N ASP A 8 14.73 31.99 35.37
CA ASP A 8 14.78 32.18 33.95
C ASP A 8 15.27 30.91 33.22
N ASP A 9 16.28 30.23 33.79
CA ASP A 9 16.81 28.97 33.28
C ASP A 9 15.77 27.83 33.34
N VAL A 10 14.97 27.75 34.41
CA VAL A 10 13.88 26.76 34.54
C VAL A 10 12.78 27.01 33.54
N GLY A 11 12.40 28.25 33.28
CA GLY A 11 11.41 28.62 32.28
C GLY A 11 11.89 28.31 30.85
N ALA A 12 13.14 28.60 30.52
CA ALA A 12 13.73 28.31 29.22
C ALA A 12 13.82 26.81 28.97
N GLY A 13 14.18 26.00 29.96
CA GLY A 13 14.21 24.53 29.84
C GLY A 13 12.84 23.92 29.59
N SER A 14 11.80 24.45 30.22
CA SER A 14 10.41 24.00 30.03
C SER A 14 9.90 24.30 28.64
N VAL A 15 10.16 25.47 28.10
CA VAL A 15 9.78 25.86 26.74
C VAL A 15 10.53 24.99 25.72
N LEU A 16 11.83 24.76 25.93
CA LEU A 16 12.61 23.91 25.05
C LEU A 16 12.09 22.47 25.05
N ALA A 17 11.75 21.91 26.21
CA ALA A 17 11.19 20.58 26.35
C ALA A 17 9.85 20.46 25.58
N LEU A 18 8.98 21.44 25.69
CA LEU A 18 7.71 21.46 24.95
C LEU A 18 7.92 21.52 23.45
N LEU A 19 8.86 22.34 22.98
CA LEU A 19 9.22 22.41 21.55
C LEU A 19 9.73 21.05 21.04
N VAL A 20 10.61 20.40 21.78
CA VAL A 20 11.14 19.07 21.40
C VAL A 20 10.01 18.05 21.32
N VAL A 21 9.13 17.99 22.32
CA VAL A 21 7.97 17.08 22.31
C VAL A 21 7.07 17.36 21.11
N MET A 22 6.79 18.63 20.82
CA MET A 22 5.96 19.02 19.68
C MET A 22 6.58 18.56 18.35
N VAL A 23 7.87 18.78 18.16
CA VAL A 23 8.58 18.35 16.94
C VAL A 23 8.59 16.84 16.82
N LEU A 24 8.89 16.12 17.90
CA LEU A 24 8.89 14.64 17.87
C LEU A 24 7.51 14.07 17.55
N THR A 25 6.46 14.66 18.12
CA THR A 25 5.08 14.25 17.84
C THR A 25 4.74 14.49 16.37
N PHE A 26 5.10 15.64 15.84
CA PHE A 26 4.84 15.99 14.44
C PHE A 26 5.57 15.05 13.48
N VAL A 27 6.85 14.77 13.72
CA VAL A 27 7.64 13.80 12.93
C VAL A 27 7.05 12.40 13.04
N GLY A 28 6.62 11.99 14.22
CA GLY A 28 5.98 10.69 14.44
C GLY A 28 4.68 10.53 13.65
N VAL A 29 3.83 11.54 13.65
CA VAL A 29 2.56 11.53 12.88
C VAL A 29 2.81 11.42 11.38
N ILE A 30 3.77 12.18 10.86
CA ILE A 30 4.15 12.10 9.43
C ILE A 30 4.73 10.71 9.13
N GLY A 31 5.59 10.17 9.98
CA GLY A 31 6.20 8.85 9.81
C GLY A 31 5.17 7.72 9.72
N VAL A 32 4.16 7.75 10.59
CA VAL A 32 3.06 6.77 10.54
C VAL A 32 2.25 6.89 9.25
N GLY A 33 1.95 8.11 8.82
CA GLY A 33 1.21 8.35 7.57
C GLY A 33 1.96 7.81 6.33
N VAL A 34 3.24 8.11 6.20
CA VAL A 34 4.08 7.62 5.09
C VAL A 34 4.24 6.10 5.14
N GLY A 35 4.48 5.53 6.32
CA GLY A 35 4.60 4.09 6.50
C GLY A 35 3.33 3.34 6.10
N GLY A 36 2.17 3.83 6.48
CA GLY A 36 0.87 3.27 6.11
C GLY A 36 0.64 3.27 4.60
N LEU A 37 1.00 4.35 3.91
CA LEU A 37 0.89 4.45 2.47
C LEU A 37 1.80 3.45 1.74
N LEU A 38 3.03 3.26 2.19
CA LEU A 38 3.97 2.29 1.63
C LEU A 38 3.47 0.85 1.79
N ILE A 39 2.92 0.51 2.95
CA ILE A 39 2.34 -0.82 3.22
C ILE A 39 1.14 -1.06 2.31
N ALA A 40 0.25 -0.09 2.16
CA ALA A 40 -0.91 -0.20 1.30
C ALA A 40 -0.52 -0.38 -0.17
N HIS A 41 0.49 0.33 -0.65
CA HIS A 41 1.02 0.18 -2.01
C HIS A 41 1.59 -1.23 -2.24
N ARG A 42 2.37 -1.75 -1.31
CA ARG A 42 2.90 -3.13 -1.38
C ARG A 42 1.79 -4.17 -1.34
N GLN A 43 0.77 -3.96 -0.53
CA GLN A 43 -0.40 -4.85 -0.46
C GLN A 43 -1.16 -4.86 -1.79
N ALA A 44 -1.40 -3.71 -2.39
CA ALA A 44 -2.06 -3.60 -3.69
C ALA A 44 -1.26 -4.32 -4.78
N GLN A 45 0.06 -4.15 -4.83
CA GLN A 45 0.92 -4.81 -5.79
C GLN A 45 0.94 -6.33 -5.58
N ALA A 46 1.05 -6.80 -4.35
CA ALA A 46 0.99 -8.23 -4.04
C ALA A 46 -0.35 -8.85 -4.41
N ALA A 47 -1.45 -8.16 -4.18
CA ALA A 47 -2.79 -8.62 -4.58
C ALA A 47 -2.91 -8.72 -6.11
N ALA A 48 -2.35 -7.77 -6.85
CA ALA A 48 -2.32 -7.79 -8.31
C ALA A 48 -1.49 -8.97 -8.84
N ASP A 49 -0.31 -9.19 -8.28
CA ASP A 49 0.57 -10.29 -8.69
C ASP A 49 -0.08 -11.66 -8.44
N LEU A 50 -0.67 -11.86 -7.26
CA LEU A 50 -1.38 -13.10 -6.93
C LEU A 50 -2.62 -13.31 -7.81
N ALA A 51 -3.36 -12.26 -8.09
CA ALA A 51 -4.52 -12.32 -8.97
C ALA A 51 -4.11 -12.69 -10.41
N ALA A 52 -3.04 -12.09 -10.93
CA ALA A 52 -2.50 -12.39 -12.24
C ALA A 52 -2.01 -13.85 -12.33
N LEU A 53 -1.29 -14.33 -11.33
CA LEU A 53 -0.83 -15.73 -11.28
C LEU A 53 -1.98 -16.72 -11.24
N ALA A 54 -2.99 -16.46 -10.41
CA ALA A 54 -4.18 -17.31 -10.34
C ALA A 54 -4.96 -17.31 -11.65
N GLY A 55 -5.09 -16.15 -12.29
CA GLY A 55 -5.73 -16.04 -13.60
C GLY A 55 -4.98 -16.78 -14.69
N ALA A 56 -3.65 -16.64 -14.75
CA ALA A 56 -2.81 -17.35 -15.71
C ALA A 56 -2.86 -18.87 -15.50
N SER A 57 -2.83 -19.32 -14.26
CA SER A 57 -2.98 -20.75 -13.93
C SER A 57 -4.34 -21.28 -14.39
N ALA A 58 -5.42 -20.56 -14.11
CA ALA A 58 -6.77 -20.96 -14.56
C ALA A 58 -6.86 -21.08 -16.09
N LEU A 59 -6.24 -20.16 -16.83
CA LEU A 59 -6.18 -20.23 -18.30
C LEU A 59 -5.50 -21.51 -18.81
N GLN A 60 -4.45 -21.95 -18.16
CA GLN A 60 -3.74 -23.19 -18.53
C GLN A 60 -4.61 -24.43 -18.35
N TRP A 61 -5.56 -24.38 -17.42
CA TRP A 61 -6.51 -25.50 -17.18
C TRP A 61 -7.82 -25.36 -17.97
N GLY A 62 -7.92 -24.33 -18.81
CA GLY A 62 -9.12 -24.06 -19.59
C GLY A 62 -10.26 -23.36 -18.82
N ASP A 63 -9.96 -22.86 -17.65
CA ASP A 63 -10.91 -22.11 -16.81
C ASP A 63 -10.89 -20.61 -17.09
N SER A 64 -11.87 -19.88 -16.54
CA SER A 64 -11.92 -18.43 -16.66
C SER A 64 -10.84 -17.75 -15.83
N GLY A 65 -9.85 -17.18 -16.51
CA GLY A 65 -8.74 -16.45 -15.85
C GLY A 65 -9.22 -15.23 -15.09
N CYS A 66 -10.14 -14.45 -15.64
CA CYS A 66 -10.65 -13.24 -14.98
C CYS A 66 -11.47 -13.56 -13.73
N VAL A 67 -12.23 -14.65 -13.71
CA VAL A 67 -12.99 -15.09 -12.52
C VAL A 67 -12.03 -15.54 -11.42
N ALA A 68 -11.00 -16.30 -11.75
CA ALA A 68 -9.98 -16.72 -10.79
C ALA A 68 -9.21 -15.53 -10.24
N ALA A 69 -8.82 -14.58 -11.07
CA ALA A 69 -8.15 -13.35 -10.67
C ALA A 69 -9.02 -12.52 -9.72
N ALA A 70 -10.30 -12.34 -10.03
CA ALA A 70 -11.24 -11.59 -9.18
C ALA A 70 -11.39 -12.23 -7.79
N ARG A 71 -11.46 -13.56 -7.73
CA ARG A 71 -11.58 -14.30 -6.47
C ARG A 71 -10.34 -14.12 -5.59
N ILE A 72 -9.15 -14.19 -6.18
CA ILE A 72 -7.90 -14.01 -5.43
C ILE A 72 -7.72 -12.55 -5.00
N ALA A 73 -8.04 -11.59 -5.86
CA ALA A 73 -8.04 -10.18 -5.49
C ALA A 73 -8.92 -9.92 -4.26
N ALA A 74 -10.15 -10.43 -4.28
CA ALA A 74 -11.10 -10.29 -3.17
C ALA A 74 -10.57 -10.89 -1.86
N ARG A 75 -9.90 -12.05 -1.91
CA ARG A 75 -9.28 -12.67 -0.74
C ARG A 75 -8.14 -11.83 -0.16
N ASN A 76 -7.53 -10.99 -0.97
CA ASN A 76 -6.45 -10.08 -0.57
C ASN A 76 -6.95 -8.64 -0.34
N ARG A 77 -8.24 -8.47 -0.09
CA ARG A 77 -8.89 -7.18 0.18
C ARG A 77 -8.73 -6.17 -0.95
N ALA A 78 -8.64 -6.65 -2.17
CA ALA A 78 -8.57 -5.84 -3.38
C ALA A 78 -9.75 -6.15 -4.30
N GLY A 79 -10.16 -5.18 -5.09
CA GLY A 79 -11.16 -5.34 -6.13
C GLY A 79 -10.49 -5.42 -7.49
N LEU A 80 -10.91 -6.37 -8.33
CA LEU A 80 -10.48 -6.42 -9.72
C LEU A 80 -11.23 -5.35 -10.51
N THR A 81 -10.51 -4.39 -11.08
CA THR A 81 -11.09 -3.31 -11.88
C THR A 81 -10.82 -3.46 -13.37
N GLY A 82 -9.84 -4.26 -13.75
CA GLY A 82 -9.51 -4.54 -15.15
C GLY A 82 -8.93 -5.93 -15.31
N CYS A 83 -9.31 -6.59 -16.39
CA CYS A 83 -8.79 -7.90 -16.74
C CYS A 83 -8.76 -8.05 -18.26
N VAL A 84 -7.59 -8.25 -18.82
CA VAL A 84 -7.38 -8.44 -20.25
C VAL A 84 -6.62 -9.73 -20.48
N ILE A 85 -7.15 -10.58 -21.31
CA ILE A 85 -6.53 -11.85 -21.72
C ILE A 85 -6.06 -11.71 -23.16
N SER A 86 -4.77 -11.99 -23.38
CA SER A 86 -4.17 -12.08 -24.72
C SER A 86 -3.45 -13.41 -24.83
N ASP A 87 -3.96 -14.30 -25.66
CA ASP A 87 -3.48 -15.67 -25.79
C ASP A 87 -3.46 -16.40 -24.43
N GLN A 88 -2.29 -16.65 -23.87
CA GLN A 88 -2.10 -17.29 -22.58
C GLN A 88 -1.63 -16.31 -21.49
N THR A 89 -1.61 -15.04 -21.81
CA THR A 89 -1.19 -13.98 -20.87
C THR A 89 -2.41 -13.24 -20.33
N ILE A 90 -2.42 -12.98 -19.05
CA ILE A 90 -3.45 -12.20 -18.38
C ILE A 90 -2.82 -10.95 -17.80
N ALA A 91 -3.45 -9.82 -18.03
CA ALA A 91 -3.11 -8.54 -17.40
C ALA A 91 -4.28 -8.13 -16.52
N VAL A 92 -3.98 -7.89 -15.25
CA VAL A 92 -4.99 -7.50 -14.26
C VAL A 92 -4.67 -6.13 -13.68
N THR A 93 -5.72 -5.40 -13.36
CA THR A 93 -5.67 -4.17 -12.56
C THR A 93 -6.53 -4.38 -11.35
N VAL A 94 -5.98 -4.17 -10.18
CA VAL A 94 -6.70 -4.25 -8.92
C VAL A 94 -6.65 -2.92 -8.20
N GLU A 95 -7.62 -2.65 -7.35
CA GLU A 95 -7.65 -1.49 -6.47
C GLU A 95 -7.82 -1.93 -5.02
N VAL A 96 -7.01 -1.35 -4.15
CA VAL A 96 -7.17 -1.48 -2.71
C VAL A 96 -7.80 -0.20 -2.18
N SER A 97 -8.91 -0.34 -1.49
CA SER A 97 -9.55 0.77 -0.80
C SER A 97 -8.88 0.98 0.55
N LEU A 98 -8.30 2.15 0.74
CA LEU A 98 -7.88 2.60 2.06
C LEU A 98 -9.12 3.14 2.78
N ALA A 99 -9.74 2.29 3.60
CA ALA A 99 -10.81 2.72 4.49
C ALA A 99 -10.20 3.55 5.63
N GLY A 100 -10.02 4.84 5.39
CA GLY A 100 -9.88 5.81 6.47
C GLY A 100 -11.28 6.19 6.93
N GLU A 101 -11.54 6.14 8.22
CA GLU A 101 -12.73 6.76 8.80
C GLU A 101 -12.65 8.27 8.51
N GLY A 102 -13.27 8.72 7.44
CA GLY A 102 -13.27 10.13 7.07
C GLY A 102 -13.55 10.35 5.59
N VAL A 103 -13.57 11.59 5.22
CA VAL A 103 -14.01 12.20 3.97
C VAL A 103 -13.20 11.75 2.73
N PHE A 104 -12.14 10.97 2.90
CA PHE A 104 -11.26 10.57 1.79
C PHE A 104 -11.25 9.06 1.58
N ASN A 105 -11.95 8.61 0.54
CA ASN A 105 -11.80 7.27 -0.02
C ASN A 105 -10.64 7.30 -1.02
N TRP A 106 -9.50 6.82 -0.59
CA TRP A 106 -8.34 6.65 -1.47
C TRP A 106 -8.36 5.24 -2.07
N HIS A 107 -8.31 5.18 -3.39
CA HIS A 107 -8.15 3.95 -4.12
C HIS A 107 -6.73 3.88 -4.67
N LEU A 108 -6.01 2.82 -4.33
CA LEU A 108 -4.66 2.57 -4.84
C LEU A 108 -4.73 1.50 -5.92
N PRO A 109 -4.52 1.87 -7.19
CA PRO A 109 -4.46 0.90 -8.27
C PRO A 109 -3.11 0.20 -8.30
N ALA A 110 -3.12 -1.08 -8.64
CA ALA A 110 -1.92 -1.85 -8.95
C ALA A 110 -2.18 -2.74 -10.17
N ARG A 111 -1.15 -2.96 -10.95
CA ARG A 111 -1.23 -3.75 -12.18
C ARG A 111 -0.22 -4.87 -12.14
N ALA A 112 -0.61 -6.02 -12.68
CA ALA A 112 0.26 -7.16 -12.86
C ALA A 112 -0.07 -7.89 -14.15
N ARG A 113 0.91 -8.61 -14.67
CA ARG A 113 0.77 -9.44 -15.85
C ARG A 113 1.41 -10.80 -15.56
N ALA A 114 0.73 -11.86 -15.93
CA ALA A 114 1.25 -13.21 -15.81
C ALA A 114 0.92 -14.03 -17.06
N GLY A 115 1.81 -14.93 -17.39
CA GLY A 115 1.65 -15.81 -18.53
C GLY A 115 2.84 -16.78 -18.60
N PRO A 116 2.84 -17.72 -19.56
CA PRO A 116 3.96 -18.62 -19.74
C PRO A 116 5.20 -17.80 -20.11
N VAL A 117 6.32 -18.16 -19.50
CA VAL A 117 7.62 -17.59 -19.87
C VAL A 117 7.97 -18.16 -21.24
N GLU A 118 7.93 -17.30 -22.24
CA GLU A 118 8.55 -17.70 -23.51
C GLU A 118 10.04 -17.92 -23.24
N ALA A 119 10.51 -19.13 -23.53
CA ALA A 119 11.92 -19.40 -23.53
C ALA A 119 12.55 -18.46 -24.55
N GLY A 120 13.15 -17.39 -24.08
CA GLY A 120 13.88 -16.47 -24.94
C GLY A 120 14.94 -17.23 -25.73
N PRO A 121 15.33 -16.71 -26.90
CA PRO A 121 16.43 -17.33 -27.65
C PRO A 121 17.65 -17.40 -26.75
N GLY A 122 18.03 -18.60 -26.41
CA GLY A 122 19.13 -18.93 -25.52
C GLY A 122 20.46 -18.27 -25.91
#